data_d6f569338ec75196f8d03642be4b6a3c
#
_entry.id   d6f569338ec75196f8d03642be4b6a3c
#
_cell.length_a   1.000
_cell.length_b   1.000
_cell.length_c   1.000
_cell.angle_alpha   90.00
_cell.angle_beta   90.00
_cell.angle_gamma   90.00
#
_symmetry.space_group_name_H-M   'P 1'
#
loop_
_entity.id
_entity.type
_entity.pdbx_description
1 polymer ?
#
loop_
_entity_poly.entity_id
_entity_poly.type
_entity_poly.pdbx_seq_one_letter_code
_entity_poly.pdbx_strand_id
1 'polypeptide(L)'
;MRNLPWVLARAVLVAGFVLFISLPLVMILLEAFGANWFGARMLPAEWTLRWFGWAARTVDLVGVLINTAEIALLTTGLALVVSLPAAWAIARYRLPLKPILIGVILFPRMIPEITFALGVARIFYDVHLTNTVIGIALAHVMLAAPFAVVVLVSTFEGLDSRLLEAGTVMGCGPLGLFRRVTLPLALPGIVAAALFSFLASYNDFVLTLMVYGADTVTLPVQTYLSLGNGYLSVAGAISTILLVPSLLFLVAMLRMVRPENLLGGLKGA
;
A
#
# COMPACT_ATOMS: atom_id res chain seq x y z
N MET A 1 30.42 21.52 25.55
CA MET A 1 29.98 22.54 24.56
C MET A 1 30.46 22.31 23.11
N ARG A 2 31.32 21.31 22.84
CA ARG A 2 31.94 21.04 21.51
C ARG A 2 30.99 20.49 20.43
N ASN A 3 29.78 20.04 20.78
CA ASN A 3 28.86 19.37 19.84
C ASN A 3 27.68 20.25 19.37
N LEU A 4 27.56 21.49 19.85
CA LEU A 4 26.44 22.39 19.53
C LEU A 4 26.31 22.67 18.01
N PRO A 5 27.43 22.98 17.28
CA PRO A 5 27.30 23.24 15.83
C PRO A 5 26.86 22.01 15.05
N TRP A 6 27.27 20.81 15.44
CA TRP A 6 26.83 19.56 14.79
C TRP A 6 25.37 19.23 15.08
N VAL A 7 24.89 19.51 16.30
CA VAL A 7 23.47 19.33 16.65
C VAL A 7 22.61 20.30 15.87
N LEU A 8 23.01 21.56 15.76
CA LEU A 8 22.31 22.55 14.94
C LEU A 8 22.32 22.21 13.46
N ALA A 9 23.47 21.80 12.91
CA ALA A 9 23.57 21.38 11.51
C ALA A 9 22.64 20.19 11.21
N ARG A 10 22.61 19.16 12.08
CA ARG A 10 21.68 18.03 11.94
C ARG A 10 20.22 18.46 12.03
N ALA A 11 19.88 19.33 12.97
CA ALA A 11 18.50 19.85 13.12
C ALA A 11 18.05 20.62 11.88
N VAL A 12 18.91 21.47 11.31
CA VAL A 12 18.63 22.22 10.08
C VAL A 12 18.45 21.26 8.88
N LEU A 13 19.33 20.25 8.75
CA LEU A 13 19.20 19.25 7.68
C LEU A 13 17.90 18.45 7.79
N VAL A 14 17.55 17.98 9.00
CA VAL A 14 16.32 17.24 9.23
C VAL A 14 15.10 18.13 8.98
N ALA A 15 15.08 19.35 9.47
CA ALA A 15 14.00 20.29 9.25
C ALA A 15 13.83 20.63 7.75
N GLY A 16 14.94 20.88 7.04
CA GLY A 16 14.94 21.12 5.60
C GLY A 16 14.40 19.91 4.81
N PHE A 17 14.81 18.71 5.18
CA PHE A 17 14.32 17.46 4.56
C PHE A 17 12.83 17.25 4.81
N VAL A 18 12.37 17.45 6.05
CA VAL A 18 10.94 17.34 6.40
C VAL A 18 10.12 18.39 5.63
N LEU A 19 10.59 19.64 5.58
CA LEU A 19 9.94 20.69 4.81
C LEU A 19 9.84 20.34 3.33
N PHE A 20 10.93 19.88 2.73
CA PHE A 20 10.98 19.48 1.31
C PHE A 20 9.99 18.37 0.97
N ILE A 21 9.90 17.32 1.80
CA ILE A 21 8.95 16.21 1.60
C ILE A 21 7.50 16.65 1.87
N SER A 22 7.28 17.56 2.82
CA SER A 22 5.93 18.03 3.17
C SER A 22 5.35 19.00 2.14
N LEU A 23 6.18 19.68 1.35
CA LEU A 23 5.76 20.72 0.45
C LEU A 23 4.73 20.25 -0.60
N PRO A 24 4.90 19.10 -1.32
CA PRO A 24 3.88 18.59 -2.21
C PRO A 24 2.56 18.26 -1.51
N LEU A 25 2.60 17.72 -0.28
CA LEU A 25 1.41 17.41 0.50
C LEU A 25 0.67 18.69 0.91
N VAL A 26 1.41 19.70 1.33
CA VAL A 26 0.84 21.03 1.64
C VAL A 26 0.17 21.63 0.40
N MET A 27 0.79 21.53 -0.78
CA MET A 27 0.19 22.04 -2.02
C MET A 27 -1.11 21.33 -2.38
N ILE A 28 -1.19 19.99 -2.22
CA ILE A 28 -2.44 19.23 -2.43
C ILE A 28 -3.53 19.74 -1.48
N LEU A 29 -3.20 19.96 -0.20
CA LEU A 29 -4.15 20.48 0.78
C LEU A 29 -4.57 21.92 0.45
N LEU A 30 -3.64 22.78 0.03
CA LEU A 30 -3.96 24.13 -0.42
C LEU A 30 -4.91 24.12 -1.61
N GLU A 31 -4.71 23.25 -2.60
CA GLU A 31 -5.62 23.08 -3.73
C GLU A 31 -6.98 22.54 -3.31
N ALA A 32 -7.02 21.59 -2.38
CA ALA A 32 -8.27 20.97 -1.89
C ALA A 32 -9.17 21.97 -1.14
N PHE A 33 -8.56 22.85 -0.35
CA PHE A 33 -9.27 23.79 0.54
C PHE A 33 -9.22 25.23 0.06
N GLY A 34 -8.48 25.53 -1.01
CA GLY A 34 -8.29 26.87 -1.52
C GLY A 34 -9.19 27.20 -2.70
N ALA A 35 -9.53 28.49 -2.82
CA ALA A 35 -10.22 29.03 -3.96
C ALA A 35 -9.72 30.44 -4.29
N ASN A 36 -10.11 30.90 -5.50
CA ASN A 36 -9.80 32.26 -5.98
C ASN A 36 -8.28 32.53 -5.99
N TRP A 37 -7.54 31.69 -6.70
CA TRP A 37 -6.11 31.83 -6.94
C TRP A 37 -5.88 32.99 -7.93
N PHE A 38 -5.46 34.16 -7.42
CA PHE A 38 -5.20 35.35 -8.26
C PHE A 38 -3.71 35.65 -8.34
N GLY A 39 -3.20 35.71 -9.55
CA GLY A 39 -1.81 36.08 -9.83
C GLY A 39 -0.79 35.03 -9.26
N ALA A 40 0.42 35.47 -8.95
CA ALA A 40 1.50 34.63 -8.44
C ALA A 40 1.44 34.42 -6.91
N ARG A 41 0.25 34.27 -6.35
CA ARG A 41 0.09 34.05 -4.91
C ARG A 41 0.34 32.58 -4.56
N MET A 42 1.10 32.33 -3.49
CA MET A 42 1.34 30.98 -2.95
C MET A 42 0.20 30.49 -2.04
N LEU A 43 -0.69 31.37 -1.60
CA LEU A 43 -1.83 31.06 -0.74
C LEU A 43 -3.14 31.44 -1.42
N PRO A 44 -4.21 30.63 -1.22
CA PRO A 44 -5.53 30.96 -1.78
C PRO A 44 -6.08 32.24 -1.16
N ALA A 45 -6.90 32.95 -1.93
CA ALA A 45 -7.58 34.15 -1.40
C ALA A 45 -8.78 33.79 -0.52
N GLU A 46 -9.31 32.58 -0.66
CA GLU A 46 -10.50 32.09 0.09
C GLU A 46 -10.31 30.63 0.45
N TRP A 47 -10.74 30.25 1.65
CA TRP A 47 -10.78 28.86 2.11
C TRP A 47 -12.18 28.29 1.98
N THR A 48 -12.32 27.10 1.40
CA THR A 48 -13.61 26.53 1.05
C THR A 48 -13.61 24.99 1.07
N LEU A 49 -14.78 24.41 1.30
CA LEU A 49 -15.04 22.96 1.14
C LEU A 49 -15.83 22.62 -0.12
N ARG A 50 -16.08 23.64 -0.99
CA ARG A 50 -16.95 23.47 -2.16
C ARG A 50 -16.49 22.38 -3.13
N TRP A 51 -15.18 22.13 -3.21
CA TRP A 51 -14.61 21.16 -4.13
C TRP A 51 -14.97 19.72 -3.76
N PHE A 52 -15.07 19.41 -2.46
CA PHE A 52 -15.56 18.12 -1.97
C PHE A 52 -17.05 17.93 -2.34
N GLY A 53 -17.87 18.95 -2.12
CA GLY A 53 -19.29 18.93 -2.52
C GLY A 53 -19.48 18.87 -4.04
N TRP A 54 -18.60 19.49 -4.81
CA TRP A 54 -18.61 19.40 -6.27
C TRP A 54 -18.22 17.98 -6.73
N ALA A 55 -17.15 17.44 -6.19
CA ALA A 55 -16.73 16.06 -6.47
C ALA A 55 -17.84 15.04 -6.16
N ALA A 56 -18.50 15.18 -5.01
CA ALA A 56 -19.59 14.29 -4.61
C ALA A 56 -20.78 14.27 -5.60
N ARG A 57 -21.06 15.41 -6.25
CA ARG A 57 -22.21 15.55 -7.15
C ARG A 57 -21.89 15.28 -8.61
N THR A 58 -20.63 15.51 -9.02
CA THR A 58 -20.27 15.55 -10.46
C THR A 58 -19.51 14.30 -10.90
N VAL A 59 -18.70 13.70 -9.99
CA VAL A 59 -17.84 12.56 -10.35
C VAL A 59 -18.23 11.26 -9.60
N ASP A 60 -19.43 11.20 -9.02
CA ASP A 60 -19.88 10.07 -8.22
C ASP A 60 -18.82 9.60 -7.22
N LEU A 61 -18.33 10.55 -6.42
CA LEU A 61 -17.25 10.30 -5.45
C LEU A 61 -17.54 9.12 -4.53
N VAL A 62 -18.81 8.88 -4.18
CA VAL A 62 -19.22 7.77 -3.32
C VAL A 62 -19.01 6.43 -4.02
N GLY A 63 -19.45 6.30 -5.28
CA GLY A 63 -19.23 5.09 -6.08
C GLY A 63 -17.74 4.81 -6.28
N VAL A 64 -16.96 5.85 -6.61
CA VAL A 64 -15.50 5.74 -6.76
C VAL A 64 -14.80 5.32 -5.47
N LEU A 65 -15.26 5.80 -4.31
CA LEU A 65 -14.76 5.39 -2.99
C LEU A 65 -15.06 3.92 -2.71
N ILE A 66 -16.29 3.49 -2.98
CA ILE A 66 -16.73 2.10 -2.80
C ILE A 66 -15.90 1.19 -3.69
N ASN A 67 -15.76 1.50 -4.98
CA ASN A 67 -14.95 0.73 -5.91
C ASN A 67 -13.50 0.59 -5.43
N THR A 68 -12.89 1.71 -5.00
CA THR A 68 -11.50 1.70 -4.52
C THR A 68 -11.34 0.81 -3.30
N ALA A 69 -12.26 0.91 -2.33
CA ALA A 69 -12.24 0.12 -1.11
C ALA A 69 -12.51 -1.37 -1.39
N GLU A 70 -13.50 -1.68 -2.23
CA GLU A 70 -13.86 -3.05 -2.61
C GLU A 70 -12.71 -3.75 -3.33
N ILE A 71 -12.12 -3.10 -4.35
CA ILE A 71 -10.97 -3.63 -5.08
C ILE A 71 -9.79 -3.85 -4.11
N ALA A 72 -9.48 -2.89 -3.24
CA ALA A 72 -8.36 -3.01 -2.30
C ALA A 72 -8.57 -4.14 -1.28
N LEU A 73 -9.79 -4.31 -0.74
CA LEU A 73 -10.12 -5.39 0.18
C LEU A 73 -10.07 -6.76 -0.52
N LEU A 74 -10.62 -6.86 -1.71
CA LEU A 74 -10.60 -8.09 -2.50
C LEU A 74 -9.16 -8.48 -2.87
N THR A 75 -8.36 -7.52 -3.34
CA THR A 75 -6.93 -7.71 -3.60
C THR A 75 -6.20 -8.21 -2.36
N THR A 76 -6.46 -7.61 -1.20
CA THR A 76 -5.83 -8.00 0.07
C THR A 76 -6.17 -9.44 0.42
N GLY A 77 -7.44 -9.82 0.35
CA GLY A 77 -7.89 -11.18 0.62
C GLY A 77 -7.23 -12.19 -0.32
N LEU A 78 -7.26 -11.93 -1.63
CA LEU A 78 -6.67 -12.80 -2.64
C LEU A 78 -5.15 -12.89 -2.51
N ALA A 79 -4.47 -11.75 -2.26
CA ALA A 79 -3.02 -11.73 -2.03
C ALA A 79 -2.63 -12.58 -0.82
N LEU A 80 -3.37 -12.49 0.30
CA LEU A 80 -3.11 -13.34 1.47
C LEU A 80 -3.38 -14.82 1.22
N VAL A 81 -4.47 -15.15 0.50
CA VAL A 81 -4.79 -16.55 0.15
C VAL A 81 -3.65 -17.20 -0.64
N VAL A 82 -3.02 -16.46 -1.56
CA VAL A 82 -1.88 -16.97 -2.36
C VAL A 82 -0.57 -16.91 -1.55
N SER A 83 -0.34 -15.83 -0.83
CA SER A 83 0.96 -15.56 -0.19
C SER A 83 1.18 -16.35 1.09
N LEU A 84 0.13 -16.64 1.89
CA LEU A 84 0.28 -17.40 3.14
C LEU A 84 0.84 -18.81 2.93
N PRO A 85 0.25 -19.67 2.06
CA PRO A 85 0.78 -20.99 1.82
C PRO A 85 2.16 -20.97 1.13
N ALA A 86 2.37 -20.04 0.19
CA ALA A 86 3.64 -19.88 -0.49
C ALA A 86 4.76 -19.50 0.50
N ALA A 87 4.52 -18.48 1.32
CA ALA A 87 5.50 -18.04 2.32
C ALA A 87 5.77 -19.10 3.39
N TRP A 88 4.73 -19.80 3.84
CA TRP A 88 4.90 -20.93 4.77
C TRP A 88 5.79 -22.02 4.18
N ALA A 89 5.55 -22.41 2.92
CA ALA A 89 6.36 -23.40 2.23
C ALA A 89 7.82 -22.93 2.10
N ILE A 90 8.04 -21.70 1.66
CA ILE A 90 9.39 -21.11 1.49
C ILE A 90 10.14 -21.04 2.82
N ALA A 91 9.46 -20.71 3.90
CA ALA A 91 10.07 -20.57 5.23
C ALA A 91 10.41 -21.92 5.89
N ARG A 92 9.61 -22.95 5.65
CA ARG A 92 9.71 -24.22 6.42
C ARG A 92 10.38 -25.36 5.67
N TYR A 93 10.33 -25.36 4.35
CA TYR A 93 10.98 -26.40 3.59
C TYR A 93 12.40 -25.97 3.16
N ARG A 94 13.34 -26.93 3.15
CA ARG A 94 14.69 -26.74 2.62
C ARG A 94 14.64 -26.75 1.09
N LEU A 95 14.39 -25.59 0.50
CA LEU A 95 14.34 -25.42 -0.95
C LEU A 95 15.74 -25.11 -1.49
N PRO A 96 16.35 -25.96 -2.33
CA PRO A 96 17.72 -25.78 -2.80
C PRO A 96 17.91 -24.50 -3.62
N LEU A 97 16.86 -23.99 -4.28
CA LEU A 97 16.88 -22.80 -5.12
C LEU A 97 16.05 -21.65 -4.53
N LYS A 98 15.93 -21.59 -3.21
CA LYS A 98 15.13 -20.56 -2.51
C LYS A 98 15.41 -19.12 -2.96
N PRO A 99 16.68 -18.66 -3.13
CA PRO A 99 16.94 -17.31 -3.61
C PRO A 99 16.40 -17.06 -5.03
N ILE A 100 16.50 -18.06 -5.90
CA ILE A 100 15.97 -17.96 -7.28
C ILE A 100 14.46 -17.91 -7.25
N LEU A 101 13.79 -18.73 -6.43
CA LEU A 101 12.34 -18.72 -6.27
C LEU A 101 11.84 -17.36 -5.78
N ILE A 102 12.49 -16.76 -4.79
CA ILE A 102 12.17 -15.40 -4.31
C ILE A 102 12.40 -14.38 -5.43
N GLY A 103 13.49 -14.51 -6.20
CA GLY A 103 13.78 -13.65 -7.36
C GLY A 103 12.65 -13.73 -8.41
N VAL A 104 12.18 -14.94 -8.74
CA VAL A 104 11.06 -15.16 -9.69
C VAL A 104 9.77 -14.54 -9.17
N ILE A 105 9.47 -14.70 -7.87
CA ILE A 105 8.29 -14.08 -7.25
C ILE A 105 8.35 -12.55 -7.32
N LEU A 106 9.54 -11.97 -7.12
CA LEU A 106 9.72 -10.51 -7.18
C LEU A 106 9.86 -9.97 -8.60
N PHE A 107 10.06 -10.83 -9.61
CA PHE A 107 10.31 -10.41 -10.99
C PHE A 107 9.26 -9.43 -11.56
N PRO A 108 7.93 -9.59 -11.33
CA PRO A 108 6.94 -8.62 -11.80
C PRO A 108 7.21 -7.19 -11.32
N ARG A 109 7.79 -7.03 -10.14
CA ARG A 109 8.13 -5.73 -9.56
C ARG A 109 9.39 -5.09 -10.16
N MET A 110 10.19 -5.86 -10.88
CA MET A 110 11.39 -5.35 -11.57
C MET A 110 11.08 -4.80 -12.96
N ILE A 111 9.92 -5.15 -13.53
CA ILE A 111 9.46 -4.65 -14.81
C ILE A 111 8.88 -3.23 -14.60
N PRO A 112 9.16 -2.27 -15.52
CA PRO A 112 8.48 -0.97 -15.48
C PRO A 112 6.96 -1.16 -15.45
N GLU A 113 6.29 -0.56 -14.47
CA GLU A 113 4.89 -0.83 -14.15
C GLU A 113 3.96 -0.66 -15.35
N ILE A 114 4.19 0.37 -16.18
CA ILE A 114 3.39 0.60 -17.38
C ILE A 114 3.54 -0.53 -18.41
N THR A 115 4.74 -1.09 -18.57
CA THR A 115 5.00 -2.22 -19.49
C THR A 115 4.29 -3.48 -19.00
N PHE A 116 4.36 -3.73 -17.68
CA PHE A 116 3.64 -4.84 -17.04
C PHE A 116 2.13 -4.68 -17.22
N ALA A 117 1.61 -3.48 -16.95
CA ALA A 117 0.19 -3.15 -17.05
C ALA A 117 -0.36 -3.35 -18.47
N LEU A 118 0.40 -2.97 -19.50
CA LEU A 118 0.02 -3.20 -20.90
C LEU A 118 -0.09 -4.71 -21.21
N GLY A 119 0.84 -5.52 -20.72
CA GLY A 119 0.79 -6.97 -20.87
C GLY A 119 -0.43 -7.58 -20.19
N VAL A 120 -0.72 -7.16 -18.95
CA VAL A 120 -1.90 -7.61 -18.20
C VAL A 120 -3.19 -7.17 -18.90
N ALA A 121 -3.28 -5.91 -19.33
CA ALA A 121 -4.45 -5.36 -20.01
C ALA A 121 -4.76 -6.15 -21.30
N ARG A 122 -3.71 -6.50 -22.07
CA ARG A 122 -3.88 -7.30 -23.29
C ARG A 122 -4.53 -8.65 -23.00
N ILE A 123 -4.02 -9.39 -21.99
CA ILE A 123 -4.55 -10.69 -21.60
C ILE A 123 -5.98 -10.53 -21.06
N PHE A 124 -6.21 -9.54 -20.20
CA PHE A 124 -7.52 -9.34 -19.55
C PHE A 124 -8.61 -8.90 -20.52
N TYR A 125 -8.24 -8.20 -21.59
CA TYR A 125 -9.15 -7.88 -22.67
C TYR A 125 -9.62 -9.17 -23.39
N ASP A 126 -8.70 -10.07 -23.71
CA ASP A 126 -9.02 -11.31 -24.42
C ASP A 126 -9.90 -12.26 -23.58
N VAL A 127 -9.75 -12.25 -22.24
CA VAL A 127 -10.54 -13.08 -21.32
C VAL A 127 -11.72 -12.34 -20.65
N HIS A 128 -12.07 -11.13 -21.14
CA HIS A 128 -13.18 -10.30 -20.64
C HIS A 128 -13.11 -9.96 -19.14
N LEU A 129 -11.93 -9.77 -18.59
CA LEU A 129 -11.70 -9.34 -17.20
C LEU A 129 -11.54 -7.81 -17.05
N THR A 130 -11.36 -7.06 -18.15
CA THR A 130 -11.38 -5.60 -18.12
C THR A 130 -12.74 -5.07 -17.71
N ASN A 131 -12.77 -3.87 -17.09
CA ASN A 131 -14.01 -3.25 -16.57
C ASN A 131 -14.75 -4.12 -15.53
N THR A 132 -14.02 -4.92 -14.76
CA THR A 132 -14.60 -5.72 -13.68
C THR A 132 -13.80 -5.55 -12.38
N VAL A 133 -14.47 -5.47 -11.24
CA VAL A 133 -13.84 -5.38 -9.93
C VAL A 133 -12.87 -6.54 -9.68
N ILE A 134 -13.30 -7.76 -10.05
CA ILE A 134 -12.45 -8.96 -9.89
C ILE A 134 -11.22 -8.91 -10.80
N GLY A 135 -11.35 -8.42 -12.02
CA GLY A 135 -10.23 -8.27 -12.95
C GLY A 135 -9.20 -7.28 -12.41
N ILE A 136 -9.63 -6.08 -11.97
CA ILE A 136 -8.73 -5.10 -11.37
C ILE A 136 -8.06 -5.68 -10.12
N ALA A 137 -8.82 -6.35 -9.24
CA ALA A 137 -8.27 -6.98 -8.05
C ALA A 137 -7.21 -8.05 -8.38
N LEU A 138 -7.46 -8.90 -9.39
CA LEU A 138 -6.49 -9.90 -9.85
C LEU A 138 -5.22 -9.25 -10.43
N ALA A 139 -5.36 -8.16 -11.19
CA ALA A 139 -4.21 -7.39 -11.67
C ALA A 139 -3.36 -6.87 -10.51
N HIS A 140 -4.01 -6.29 -9.50
CA HIS A 140 -3.33 -5.77 -8.30
C HIS A 140 -2.65 -6.88 -7.48
N VAL A 141 -3.24 -8.07 -7.39
CA VAL A 141 -2.63 -9.23 -6.72
C VAL A 141 -1.27 -9.57 -7.32
N MET A 142 -1.11 -9.45 -8.64
CA MET A 142 0.17 -9.75 -9.31
C MET A 142 1.33 -8.89 -8.80
N LEU A 143 1.05 -7.66 -8.36
CA LEU A 143 2.04 -6.76 -7.78
C LEU A 143 2.04 -6.76 -6.23
N ALA A 144 0.90 -7.02 -5.59
CA ALA A 144 0.80 -7.02 -4.13
C ALA A 144 1.36 -8.31 -3.50
N ALA A 145 1.04 -9.48 -4.10
CA ALA A 145 1.45 -10.78 -3.57
C ALA A 145 2.97 -10.97 -3.40
N PRO A 146 3.84 -10.52 -4.31
CA PRO A 146 5.29 -10.60 -4.11
C PRO A 146 5.77 -9.98 -2.79
N PHE A 147 5.29 -8.81 -2.44
CA PHE A 147 5.63 -8.17 -1.16
C PHE A 147 5.04 -8.91 0.03
N ALA A 148 3.78 -9.32 -0.09
CA ALA A 148 3.13 -10.11 0.97
C ALA A 148 3.91 -11.40 1.25
N VAL A 149 4.39 -12.10 0.21
CA VAL A 149 5.22 -13.30 0.37
C VAL A 149 6.50 -12.98 1.13
N VAL A 150 7.24 -11.94 0.76
CA VAL A 150 8.51 -11.57 1.43
C VAL A 150 8.29 -11.24 2.91
N VAL A 151 7.27 -10.44 3.23
CA VAL A 151 6.91 -10.09 4.62
C VAL A 151 6.54 -11.34 5.42
N LEU A 152 5.74 -12.22 4.83
CA LEU A 152 5.29 -13.46 5.48
C LEU A 152 6.41 -14.48 5.62
N VAL A 153 7.32 -14.62 4.64
CA VAL A 153 8.52 -15.47 4.75
C VAL A 153 9.35 -15.03 5.93
N SER A 154 9.68 -13.75 6.04
CA SER A 154 10.43 -13.21 7.17
C SER A 154 9.71 -13.45 8.51
N THR A 155 8.39 -13.29 8.53
CA THR A 155 7.55 -13.55 9.71
C THR A 155 7.64 -15.02 10.14
N PHE A 156 7.46 -15.95 9.21
CA PHE A 156 7.51 -17.39 9.52
C PHE A 156 8.90 -17.89 9.87
N GLU A 157 9.96 -17.34 9.27
CA GLU A 157 11.34 -17.65 9.63
C GLU A 157 11.70 -17.15 11.03
N GLY A 158 11.13 -16.03 11.46
CA GLY A 158 11.33 -15.48 12.80
C GLY A 158 10.62 -16.24 13.93
N LEU A 159 9.76 -17.20 13.61
CA LEU A 159 9.09 -18.02 14.64
C LEU A 159 10.04 -19.06 15.24
N ASP A 160 10.14 -19.10 16.57
CA ASP A 160 10.96 -20.08 17.28
C ASP A 160 10.47 -21.53 16.97
N SER A 161 11.36 -22.33 16.39
CA SER A 161 11.08 -23.73 16.05
C SER A 161 10.70 -24.58 17.27
N ARG A 162 11.22 -24.24 18.46
CA ARG A 162 10.91 -24.92 19.71
C ARG A 162 9.43 -24.87 20.06
N LEU A 163 8.74 -23.77 19.74
CA LEU A 163 7.30 -23.65 19.97
C LEU A 163 6.51 -24.60 19.07
N LEU A 164 6.97 -24.77 17.82
CA LEU A 164 6.35 -25.67 16.86
C LEU A 164 6.60 -27.16 17.22
N GLU A 165 7.83 -27.47 17.66
CA GLU A 165 8.18 -28.79 18.14
C GLU A 165 7.37 -29.17 19.39
N ALA A 166 7.25 -28.26 20.36
CA ALA A 166 6.42 -28.46 21.54
C ALA A 166 4.96 -28.73 21.18
N GLY A 167 4.39 -27.98 20.23
CA GLY A 167 3.03 -28.23 19.73
C GLY A 167 2.89 -29.63 19.11
N THR A 168 3.90 -30.08 18.38
CA THR A 168 3.92 -31.45 17.79
C THR A 168 3.98 -32.53 18.86
N VAL A 169 4.85 -32.35 19.85
CA VAL A 169 4.96 -33.30 20.99
C VAL A 169 3.66 -33.38 21.79
N MET A 170 2.92 -32.27 21.91
CA MET A 170 1.59 -32.24 22.53
C MET A 170 0.47 -32.86 21.66
N GLY A 171 0.81 -33.49 20.52
CA GLY A 171 -0.14 -34.18 19.66
C GLY A 171 -0.89 -33.31 18.67
N CYS A 172 -0.45 -32.06 18.43
CA CYS A 172 -1.03 -31.25 17.37
C CYS A 172 -0.65 -31.81 16.00
N GLY A 173 -1.66 -32.21 15.21
CA GLY A 173 -1.46 -32.46 13.77
C GLY A 173 -1.12 -31.19 13.02
N PRO A 174 -0.70 -31.27 11.73
CA PRO A 174 -0.21 -30.12 10.95
C PRO A 174 -1.18 -28.93 10.90
N LEU A 175 -2.46 -29.18 10.68
CA LEU A 175 -3.49 -28.15 10.66
C LEU A 175 -3.73 -27.55 12.07
N GLY A 176 -3.69 -28.38 13.11
CA GLY A 176 -3.80 -27.93 14.51
C GLY A 176 -2.63 -27.05 14.90
N LEU A 177 -1.41 -27.44 14.53
CA LEU A 177 -0.20 -26.67 14.74
C LEU A 177 -0.27 -25.31 14.03
N PHE A 178 -0.70 -25.31 12.77
CA PHE A 178 -0.86 -24.07 12.02
C PHE A 178 -1.88 -23.15 12.69
N ARG A 179 -3.09 -23.63 13.00
CA ARG A 179 -4.18 -22.78 13.52
C ARG A 179 -3.98 -22.34 14.95
N ARG A 180 -3.40 -23.19 15.82
CA ARG A 180 -3.32 -22.93 17.27
C ARG A 180 -1.98 -22.31 17.71
N VAL A 181 -0.91 -22.51 16.93
CA VAL A 181 0.43 -22.03 17.28
C VAL A 181 0.93 -21.03 16.25
N THR A 182 1.07 -21.46 14.98
CA THR A 182 1.69 -20.65 13.94
C THR A 182 0.89 -19.38 13.64
N LEU A 183 -0.41 -19.51 13.36
CA LEU A 183 -1.27 -18.40 12.95
C LEU A 183 -1.34 -17.29 14.01
N PRO A 184 -1.57 -17.58 15.31
CA PRO A 184 -1.54 -16.55 16.35
C PRO A 184 -0.19 -15.86 16.49
N LEU A 185 0.92 -16.61 16.43
CA LEU A 185 2.26 -16.04 16.53
C LEU A 185 2.65 -15.20 15.30
N ALA A 186 2.19 -15.59 14.12
CA ALA A 186 2.42 -14.86 12.86
C ALA A 186 1.45 -13.70 12.64
N LEU A 187 0.41 -13.56 13.47
CA LEU A 187 -0.66 -12.56 13.26
C LEU A 187 -0.14 -11.13 13.02
N PRO A 188 0.86 -10.62 13.76
CA PRO A 188 1.38 -9.27 13.48
C PRO A 188 1.96 -9.14 12.06
N GLY A 189 2.69 -10.16 11.59
CA GLY A 189 3.24 -10.18 10.23
C GLY A 189 2.15 -10.35 9.15
N ILE A 190 1.11 -11.14 9.44
CA ILE A 190 -0.04 -11.30 8.53
C ILE A 190 -0.79 -9.98 8.40
N VAL A 191 -1.03 -9.27 9.50
CA VAL A 191 -1.64 -7.95 9.48
C VAL A 191 -0.77 -6.96 8.71
N ALA A 192 0.55 -6.98 8.91
CA ALA A 192 1.47 -6.14 8.12
C ALA A 192 1.37 -6.43 6.61
N ALA A 193 1.40 -7.72 6.21
CA ALA A 193 1.24 -8.13 4.81
C ALA A 193 -0.12 -7.69 4.23
N ALA A 194 -1.20 -7.84 5.02
CA ALA A 194 -2.53 -7.38 4.64
C ALA A 194 -2.58 -5.87 4.40
N LEU A 195 -2.03 -5.11 5.33
CA LEU A 195 -1.99 -3.65 5.26
C LEU A 195 -1.16 -3.17 4.07
N PHE A 196 0.01 -3.79 3.78
CA PHE A 196 0.79 -3.47 2.60
C PHE A 196 0.06 -3.80 1.30
N SER A 197 -0.60 -4.96 1.23
CA SER A 197 -1.40 -5.34 0.05
C SER A 197 -2.57 -4.40 -0.18
N PHE A 198 -3.26 -3.99 0.90
CA PHE A 198 -4.34 -3.01 0.85
C PHE A 198 -3.85 -1.67 0.30
N LEU A 199 -2.77 -1.11 0.86
CA LEU A 199 -2.25 0.18 0.39
C LEU A 199 -1.71 0.11 -1.03
N ALA A 200 -1.05 -0.98 -1.40
CA ALA A 200 -0.56 -1.16 -2.76
C ALA A 200 -1.71 -1.11 -3.78
N SER A 201 -2.84 -1.75 -3.45
CA SER A 201 -4.03 -1.73 -4.29
C SER A 201 -4.80 -0.41 -4.21
N TYR A 202 -4.97 0.14 -3.00
CA TYR A 202 -5.71 1.38 -2.77
C TYR A 202 -5.10 2.59 -3.49
N ASN A 203 -3.78 2.64 -3.61
CA ASN A 203 -3.03 3.71 -4.26
C ASN A 203 -2.63 3.36 -5.71
N ASP A 204 -3.01 2.18 -6.22
CA ASP A 204 -2.67 1.80 -7.58
C ASP A 204 -3.36 2.70 -8.60
N PHE A 205 -2.55 3.17 -9.54
CA PHE A 205 -3.02 4.01 -10.64
C PHE A 205 -2.80 3.34 -11.99
N VAL A 206 -1.59 2.79 -12.20
CA VAL A 206 -1.14 2.41 -13.56
C VAL A 206 -1.86 1.15 -14.04
N LEU A 207 -1.94 0.10 -13.20
CA LEU A 207 -2.68 -1.11 -13.55
C LEU A 207 -4.17 -0.83 -13.72
N THR A 208 -4.74 -0.09 -12.77
CA THR A 208 -6.14 0.30 -12.84
C THR A 208 -6.43 1.07 -14.11
N LEU A 209 -5.60 2.07 -14.47
CA LEU A 209 -5.78 2.88 -15.67
C LEU A 209 -5.83 2.06 -16.97
N MET A 210 -5.14 0.92 -17.01
CA MET A 210 -5.08 0.06 -18.20
C MET A 210 -6.26 -0.92 -18.30
N VAL A 211 -6.95 -1.23 -17.18
CA VAL A 211 -7.99 -2.27 -17.14
C VAL A 211 -9.35 -1.77 -16.64
N TYR A 212 -9.46 -0.50 -16.19
CA TYR A 212 -10.72 0.06 -15.71
C TYR A 212 -11.73 0.27 -16.82
N GLY A 213 -12.99 0.47 -16.46
CA GLY A 213 -14.06 0.95 -17.32
C GLY A 213 -14.96 1.94 -16.58
N ALA A 214 -16.09 2.29 -17.18
CA ALA A 214 -16.99 3.32 -16.66
C ALA A 214 -17.49 3.03 -15.23
N ASP A 215 -17.73 1.75 -14.92
CA ASP A 215 -18.32 1.32 -13.65
C ASP A 215 -17.26 0.99 -12.58
N THR A 216 -15.96 0.96 -12.93
CA THR A 216 -14.88 0.51 -12.05
C THR A 216 -13.78 1.56 -11.83
N VAL A 217 -14.15 2.84 -11.98
CA VAL A 217 -13.24 3.96 -11.69
C VAL A 217 -12.84 3.96 -10.22
N THR A 218 -11.53 4.15 -9.97
CA THR A 218 -10.98 4.26 -8.61
C THR A 218 -10.53 5.69 -8.30
N LEU A 219 -10.28 6.01 -7.02
CA LEU A 219 -9.83 7.35 -6.60
C LEU A 219 -8.56 7.84 -7.33
N PRO A 220 -7.48 7.03 -7.49
CA PRO A 220 -6.32 7.45 -8.24
C PRO A 220 -6.63 7.77 -9.70
N VAL A 221 -7.43 6.93 -10.36
CA VAL A 221 -7.86 7.15 -11.76
C VAL A 221 -8.74 8.39 -11.85
N GLN A 222 -9.70 8.56 -10.93
CA GLN A 222 -10.57 9.75 -10.91
C GLN A 222 -9.78 11.04 -10.68
N THR A 223 -8.76 10.99 -9.82
CA THR A 223 -7.83 12.13 -9.64
C THR A 223 -7.18 12.52 -10.96
N TYR A 224 -6.65 11.55 -11.69
CA TYR A 224 -6.03 11.77 -13.01
C TYR A 224 -7.01 12.33 -14.04
N LEU A 225 -8.22 11.77 -14.12
CA LEU A 225 -9.27 12.26 -15.03
C LEU A 225 -9.67 13.70 -14.69
N SER A 226 -9.76 14.02 -13.40
CA SER A 226 -10.05 15.40 -12.96
C SER A 226 -8.96 16.39 -13.36
N LEU A 227 -7.68 15.99 -13.23
CA LEU A 227 -6.54 16.79 -13.70
C LEU A 227 -6.58 17.00 -15.22
N GLY A 228 -6.82 15.92 -15.97
CA GLY A 228 -6.91 15.97 -17.45
C GLY A 228 -8.02 16.89 -17.96
N ASN A 229 -9.10 17.03 -17.19
CA ASN A 229 -10.23 17.94 -17.48
C ASN A 229 -10.02 19.36 -16.93
N GLY A 230 -8.86 19.69 -16.37
CA GLY A 230 -8.55 21.02 -15.83
C GLY A 230 -9.12 21.31 -14.44
N TYR A 231 -9.69 20.33 -13.75
CA TYR A 231 -10.29 20.50 -12.42
C TYR A 231 -9.25 20.26 -11.30
N LEU A 232 -8.22 21.10 -11.23
CA LEU A 232 -7.09 20.95 -10.30
C LEU A 232 -7.53 20.87 -8.82
N SER A 233 -8.40 21.80 -8.40
CA SER A 233 -8.86 21.83 -7.01
C SER A 233 -9.75 20.63 -6.64
N VAL A 234 -10.50 20.08 -7.61
CA VAL A 234 -11.27 18.84 -7.42
C VAL A 234 -10.33 17.64 -7.28
N ALA A 235 -9.30 17.56 -8.13
CA ALA A 235 -8.26 16.55 -8.01
C ALA A 235 -7.55 16.63 -6.65
N GLY A 236 -7.27 17.85 -6.15
CA GLY A 236 -6.76 18.09 -4.81
C GLY A 236 -7.68 17.55 -3.70
N ALA A 237 -8.99 17.81 -3.82
CA ALA A 237 -9.98 17.28 -2.86
C ALA A 237 -10.01 15.74 -2.86
N ILE A 238 -10.03 15.10 -4.04
CA ILE A 238 -10.00 13.63 -4.17
C ILE A 238 -8.68 13.06 -3.61
N SER A 239 -7.54 13.69 -3.93
CA SER A 239 -6.23 13.29 -3.38
C SER A 239 -6.16 13.42 -1.86
N THR A 240 -6.81 14.43 -1.29
CA THR A 240 -6.91 14.58 0.18
C THR A 240 -7.68 13.42 0.81
N ILE A 241 -8.77 12.97 0.18
CA ILE A 241 -9.51 11.78 0.62
C ILE A 241 -8.64 10.52 0.51
N LEU A 242 -7.87 10.38 -0.57
CA LEU A 242 -6.94 9.27 -0.79
C LEU A 242 -5.85 9.19 0.29
N LEU A 243 -5.42 10.32 0.86
CA LEU A 243 -4.42 10.38 1.93
C LEU A 243 -4.93 9.80 3.26
N VAL A 244 -6.24 9.86 3.55
CA VAL A 244 -6.78 9.47 4.87
C VAL A 244 -6.47 8.01 5.23
N PRO A 245 -6.79 6.99 4.41
CA PRO A 245 -6.44 5.60 4.73
C PRO A 245 -4.92 5.38 4.81
N SER A 246 -4.13 6.08 3.97
CA SER A 246 -2.67 5.99 4.00
C SER A 246 -2.08 6.50 5.31
N LEU A 247 -2.63 7.59 5.86
CA LEU A 247 -2.24 8.11 7.19
C LEU A 247 -2.69 7.19 8.32
N LEU A 248 -3.91 6.66 8.26
CA LEU A 248 -4.41 5.68 9.23
C LEU A 248 -3.54 4.42 9.25
N PHE A 249 -3.11 3.96 8.08
CA PHE A 249 -2.18 2.86 7.94
C PHE A 249 -0.83 3.17 8.60
N LEU A 250 -0.25 4.34 8.34
CA LEU A 250 1.01 4.76 8.96
C LEU A 250 0.90 4.72 10.49
N VAL A 251 -0.19 5.25 11.05
CA VAL A 251 -0.45 5.22 12.50
C VAL A 251 -0.59 3.78 13.01
N ALA A 252 -1.30 2.92 12.28
CA ALA A 252 -1.42 1.51 12.63
C ALA A 252 -0.06 0.80 12.66
N MET A 253 0.78 1.02 11.63
CA MET A 253 2.13 0.47 11.55
C MET A 253 3.02 0.96 12.69
N LEU A 254 2.99 2.26 13.00
CA LEU A 254 3.77 2.82 14.11
C LEU A 254 3.37 2.23 15.48
N ARG A 255 2.10 1.88 15.67
CA ARG A 255 1.62 1.21 16.89
C ARG A 255 1.99 -0.27 16.97
N MET A 256 2.12 -0.95 15.83
CA MET A 256 2.51 -2.36 15.75
C MET A 256 4.02 -2.55 15.91
N VAL A 257 4.82 -1.61 15.41
CA VAL A 257 6.29 -1.64 15.58
C VAL A 257 6.62 -1.10 16.97
N ARG A 258 7.01 -2.01 17.88
CA ARG A 258 7.47 -1.61 19.21
C ARG A 258 8.71 -0.73 19.07
N PRO A 259 8.75 0.47 19.71
CA PRO A 259 9.89 1.41 19.61
C PRO A 259 11.23 0.79 20.03
N GLU A 260 11.19 -0.22 20.90
CA GLU A 260 12.35 -0.94 21.42
C GLU A 260 13.13 -1.68 20.30
N ASN A 261 12.44 -2.17 19.28
CA ASN A 261 13.05 -2.88 18.14
C ASN A 261 13.74 -1.91 17.16
N LEU A 262 13.29 -0.65 17.10
CA LEU A 262 13.90 0.39 16.27
C LEU A 262 15.17 0.98 16.91
N LEU A 263 15.24 1.01 18.24
CA LEU A 263 16.37 1.58 18.99
C LEU A 263 17.44 0.53 19.31
N GLY A 264 17.12 -0.76 19.27
CA GLY A 264 18.06 -1.85 19.50
C GLY A 264 19.18 -1.93 18.44
N GLY A 265 18.87 -1.58 17.20
CA GLY A 265 19.85 -1.51 16.10
C GLY A 265 20.82 -0.33 16.19
N LEU A 266 20.52 0.71 16.98
CA LEU A 266 21.37 1.90 17.16
C LEU A 266 22.28 1.84 18.38
N LYS A 267 22.12 0.85 19.27
CA LYS A 267 22.97 0.66 20.45
C LYS A 267 24.16 -0.27 20.23
N GLY A 268 24.30 -0.82 19.02
CA GLY A 268 25.38 -1.75 18.66
C GLY A 268 26.36 -1.21 17.60
N ALA A 269 26.40 0.10 17.35
CA ALA A 269 27.36 0.75 16.45
C ALA A 269 28.19 1.79 17.20
#